data_8aec581eade9279b22cdd94d23a1b100
#
_entry.id   8aec581eade9279b22cdd94d23a1b100
#
_cell.length_a   1.000
_cell.length_b   1.000
_cell.length_c   1.000
_cell.angle_alpha   90.00
_cell.angle_beta   90.00
_cell.angle_gamma   90.00
#
_symmetry.space_group_name_H-M   'P 1'
#
loop_
_entity.id
_entity.type
_entity.pdbx_description
1 polymer ?
#
loop_
_entity_poly.entity_id
_entity_poly.type
_entity_poly.pdbx_seq_one_letter_code
_entity_poly.pdbx_strand_id
1 'polypeptide(L)'
;GLCGYFKEYDRDLTDAERLIFAPDERPPAFDPAQQPAPPAQDWSDERPAKANRHHAMEYIRNGVSALGDVVGRETARAHASRAARLTGLQNYAAMAQAVGGMDGGPEAAADFLVAMFAGMGDDCICTRDEDGTQRIVQSGLRIVRGLEGPLREDMLESWTELWRGAVQAHRA
;
A
#
# COMPACT_ATOMS: atom_id res chain seq x y z
N GLY A 1 -5.28 1.12 -21.20
CA GLY A 1 -3.98 0.97 -20.52
C GLY A 1 -3.15 2.20 -20.73
N LEU A 2 -2.29 2.53 -19.77
CA LEU A 2 -1.27 3.55 -19.95
C LEU A 2 -0.17 2.95 -20.85
N CYS A 3 0.13 3.62 -21.94
CA CYS A 3 1.20 3.26 -22.84
C CYS A 3 2.15 4.44 -22.95
N GLY A 4 3.43 4.20 -22.80
CA GLY A 4 4.45 5.24 -22.85
C GLY A 4 5.84 4.67 -23.04
N TYR A 5 6.82 5.53 -23.16
CA TYR A 5 8.22 5.17 -23.20
C TYR A 5 9.06 6.17 -22.42
N PHE A 6 10.22 5.76 -22.00
CA PHE A 6 11.23 6.62 -21.40
C PHE A 6 12.28 6.94 -22.45
N LYS A 7 12.65 8.19 -22.54
CA LYS A 7 13.75 8.64 -23.39
C LYS A 7 14.84 9.23 -22.50
N GLU A 8 16.02 8.68 -22.61
CA GLU A 8 17.19 9.19 -21.93
C GLU A 8 17.83 10.33 -22.73
N TYR A 9 18.24 11.36 -22.03
CA TYR A 9 18.94 12.51 -22.59
C TYR A 9 20.26 12.67 -21.83
N ASP A 10 21.28 13.13 -22.51
CA ASP A 10 22.63 13.42 -21.97
C ASP A 10 22.75 14.82 -21.34
N ARG A 11 21.61 15.44 -21.03
CA ARG A 11 21.49 16.75 -20.38
C ARG A 11 20.37 16.76 -19.34
N ASP A 12 20.42 17.71 -18.45
CA ASP A 12 19.31 17.98 -17.53
C ASP A 12 18.08 18.47 -18.30
N LEU A 13 16.91 17.93 -17.90
CA LEU A 13 15.63 18.34 -18.43
C LEU A 13 14.99 19.38 -17.53
N THR A 14 14.34 20.37 -18.17
CA THR A 14 13.42 21.26 -17.45
C THR A 14 12.21 20.51 -16.94
N ASP A 15 11.49 21.04 -15.96
CA ASP A 15 10.29 20.39 -15.42
C ASP A 15 9.20 20.18 -16.50
N ALA A 16 9.10 21.07 -17.47
CA ALA A 16 8.18 20.94 -18.60
C ALA A 16 8.56 19.80 -19.57
N GLU A 17 9.82 19.39 -19.59
CA GLU A 17 10.32 18.33 -20.47
C GLU A 17 10.32 16.94 -19.80
N ARG A 18 10.19 16.88 -18.47
CA ARG A 18 10.25 15.62 -17.71
C ARG A 18 9.05 14.72 -17.94
N LEU A 19 7.88 15.30 -18.19
CA LEU A 19 6.67 14.58 -18.51
C LEU A 19 5.98 15.28 -19.67
N ILE A 20 5.97 14.65 -20.84
CA ILE A 20 5.28 15.14 -22.03
C ILE A 20 4.05 14.27 -22.24
N PHE A 21 2.88 14.91 -22.27
CA PHE A 21 1.63 14.24 -22.63
C PHE A 21 1.43 14.42 -24.14
N ALA A 22 1.71 13.36 -24.90
CA ALA A 22 1.66 13.37 -26.37
C ALA A 22 0.65 12.32 -26.87
N PRO A 23 -0.66 12.62 -26.86
CA PRO A 23 -1.70 11.64 -27.18
C PRO A 23 -1.64 11.11 -28.62
N ASP A 24 -1.04 11.89 -29.51
CA ASP A 24 -0.91 11.51 -30.92
C ASP A 24 0.40 10.78 -31.25
N GLU A 25 1.34 10.73 -30.29
CA GLU A 25 2.56 9.96 -30.45
C GLU A 25 2.31 8.47 -30.19
N ARG A 26 2.95 7.65 -31.00
CA ARG A 26 2.98 6.21 -30.77
C ARG A 26 4.37 5.81 -30.30
N PRO A 27 4.46 4.98 -29.24
CA PRO A 27 5.74 4.46 -28.83
C PRO A 27 6.36 3.64 -29.96
N PRO A 28 7.71 3.55 -30.03
CA PRO A 28 8.38 2.66 -30.95
C PRO A 28 7.82 1.24 -30.85
N ALA A 29 7.81 0.52 -31.97
CA ALA A 29 7.40 -0.89 -31.96
C ALA A 29 8.31 -1.66 -31.01
N PHE A 30 7.70 -2.39 -30.09
CA PHE A 30 8.43 -3.23 -29.17
C PHE A 30 8.97 -4.46 -29.92
N ASP A 31 10.30 -4.63 -29.91
CA ASP A 31 10.94 -5.81 -30.43
C ASP A 31 11.57 -6.61 -29.29
N PRO A 32 11.00 -7.77 -28.91
CA PRO A 32 11.52 -8.59 -27.83
C PRO A 32 12.98 -9.07 -28.06
N ALA A 33 13.40 -9.18 -29.35
CA ALA A 33 14.73 -9.63 -29.67
C ALA A 33 15.82 -8.59 -29.39
N GLN A 34 15.44 -7.32 -29.27
CA GLN A 34 16.37 -6.24 -28.94
C GLN A 34 16.49 -5.98 -27.43
N GLN A 35 15.69 -6.67 -26.62
CA GLN A 35 15.83 -6.53 -25.19
C GLN A 35 17.08 -7.26 -24.67
N PRO A 36 17.91 -6.59 -23.86
CA PRO A 36 18.97 -7.27 -23.17
C PRO A 36 18.37 -8.32 -22.23
N ALA A 37 18.89 -9.52 -22.25
CA ALA A 37 18.51 -10.53 -21.29
C ALA A 37 18.81 -10.00 -19.87
N PRO A 38 17.82 -9.98 -18.96
CA PRO A 38 18.11 -9.59 -17.60
C PRO A 38 19.16 -10.54 -17.04
N PRO A 39 20.12 -10.03 -16.23
CA PRO A 39 21.09 -10.89 -15.59
C PRO A 39 20.34 -11.97 -14.79
N ALA A 40 20.69 -13.23 -14.98
CA ALA A 40 20.16 -14.31 -14.18
C ALA A 40 20.52 -14.04 -12.71
N GLN A 41 19.54 -13.80 -11.89
CA GLN A 41 19.74 -13.59 -10.46
C GLN A 41 19.04 -14.73 -9.72
N ASP A 42 19.80 -15.48 -8.96
CA ASP A 42 19.27 -16.40 -7.97
C ASP A 42 18.68 -15.57 -6.82
N TRP A 43 17.42 -15.24 -6.95
CA TRP A 43 16.70 -14.55 -5.89
C TRP A 43 16.14 -15.58 -4.93
N SER A 44 16.44 -15.43 -3.64
CA SER A 44 15.70 -16.17 -2.60
C SER A 44 14.23 -15.78 -2.64
N ASP A 45 13.34 -16.68 -2.24
CA ASP A 45 11.90 -16.44 -2.18
C ASP A 45 11.52 -15.24 -1.31
N GLU A 46 12.35 -14.92 -0.32
CA GLU A 46 12.16 -13.76 0.56
C GLU A 46 12.35 -12.42 -0.16
N ARG A 47 13.19 -12.37 -1.19
CA ARG A 47 13.52 -11.11 -1.86
C ARG A 47 12.36 -10.51 -2.64
N PRO A 48 11.60 -11.27 -3.46
CA PRO A 48 10.37 -10.76 -4.08
C PRO A 48 9.33 -10.32 -3.04
N ALA A 49 9.12 -11.09 -1.98
CA ALA A 49 8.17 -10.74 -0.93
C ALA A 49 8.54 -9.42 -0.23
N LYS A 50 9.83 -9.24 0.09
CA LYS A 50 10.35 -7.99 0.66
C LYS A 50 10.21 -6.81 -0.30
N ALA A 51 10.53 -7.02 -1.58
CA ALA A 51 10.42 -5.98 -2.62
C ALA A 51 8.96 -5.57 -2.82
N ASN A 52 8.04 -6.52 -2.91
CA ASN A 52 6.61 -6.26 -3.08
C ASN A 52 6.03 -5.47 -1.89
N ARG A 53 6.36 -5.87 -0.65
CA ARG A 53 5.94 -5.11 0.54
C ARG A 53 6.46 -3.68 0.52
N HIS A 54 7.75 -3.51 0.20
CA HIS A 54 8.36 -2.17 0.14
C HIS A 54 7.70 -1.32 -0.94
N HIS A 55 7.53 -1.86 -2.13
CA HIS A 55 6.92 -1.16 -3.26
C HIS A 55 5.47 -0.74 -2.96
N ALA A 56 4.66 -1.64 -2.41
CA ALA A 56 3.28 -1.33 -2.05
C ALA A 56 3.18 -0.18 -1.03
N MET A 57 4.03 -0.20 0.02
CA MET A 57 4.06 0.84 1.03
C MET A 57 4.52 2.20 0.47
N GLU A 58 5.56 2.20 -0.37
CA GLU A 58 6.04 3.42 -1.04
C GLU A 58 4.98 4.00 -1.97
N TYR A 59 4.29 3.15 -2.73
CA TYR A 59 3.24 3.58 -3.64
C TYR A 59 2.11 4.32 -2.91
N ILE A 60 1.64 3.76 -1.80
CA ILE A 60 0.58 4.38 -0.98
C ILE A 60 1.06 5.69 -0.37
N ARG A 61 2.25 5.71 0.25
CA ARG A 61 2.81 6.92 0.87
C ARG A 61 2.99 8.06 -0.13
N ASN A 62 3.59 7.76 -1.26
CA ASN A 62 3.82 8.75 -2.31
C ASN A 62 2.51 9.22 -2.94
N GLY A 63 1.55 8.30 -3.16
CA GLY A 63 0.24 8.63 -3.72
C GLY A 63 -0.56 9.57 -2.84
N VAL A 64 -0.61 9.33 -1.53
CA VAL A 64 -1.33 10.20 -0.58
C VAL A 64 -0.64 11.56 -0.45
N SER A 65 0.69 11.58 -0.40
CA SER A 65 1.47 12.83 -0.38
C SER A 65 1.23 13.66 -1.64
N ALA A 66 1.38 13.06 -2.82
CA ALA A 66 1.15 13.74 -4.08
C ALA A 66 -0.30 14.25 -4.24
N LEU A 67 -1.27 13.50 -3.73
CA LEU A 67 -2.66 13.97 -3.69
C LEU A 67 -2.79 15.23 -2.83
N GLY A 68 -2.08 15.27 -1.70
CA GLY A 68 -2.03 16.45 -0.83
C GLY A 68 -1.50 17.70 -1.52
N ASP A 69 -0.49 17.54 -2.35
CA ASP A 69 0.09 18.64 -3.14
C ASP A 69 -0.90 19.20 -4.19
N VAL A 70 -1.78 18.35 -4.73
CA VAL A 70 -2.73 18.73 -5.79
C VAL A 70 -4.04 19.33 -5.22
N VAL A 71 -4.64 18.67 -4.23
CA VAL A 71 -5.99 19.03 -3.75
C VAL A 71 -6.00 19.63 -2.34
N GLY A 72 -4.85 19.77 -1.75
CA GLY A 72 -4.66 20.20 -0.36
C GLY A 72 -4.77 19.05 0.63
N ARG A 73 -4.02 19.17 1.74
CA ARG A 73 -3.82 18.13 2.75
C ARG A 73 -5.13 17.56 3.31
N GLU A 74 -6.05 18.43 3.73
CA GLU A 74 -7.31 18.02 4.37
C GLU A 74 -8.19 17.21 3.41
N THR A 75 -8.32 17.68 2.17
CA THR A 75 -9.07 17.00 1.13
C THR A 75 -8.45 15.64 0.78
N ALA A 76 -7.11 15.59 0.65
CA ALA A 76 -6.37 14.38 0.38
C ALA A 76 -6.57 13.34 1.48
N ARG A 77 -6.46 13.74 2.75
CA ARG A 77 -6.71 12.88 3.91
C ARG A 77 -8.12 12.31 3.90
N ALA A 78 -9.12 13.15 3.66
CA ALA A 78 -10.52 12.71 3.62
C ALA A 78 -10.76 11.68 2.50
N HIS A 79 -10.22 11.91 1.31
CA HIS A 79 -10.33 10.97 0.19
C HIS A 79 -9.55 9.68 0.45
N ALA A 80 -8.32 9.76 0.93
CA ALA A 80 -7.49 8.60 1.24
C ALA A 80 -8.15 7.72 2.32
N SER A 81 -8.65 8.32 3.40
CA SER A 81 -9.35 7.62 4.48
C SER A 81 -10.62 6.91 3.98
N ARG A 82 -11.42 7.59 3.16
CA ARG A 82 -12.62 6.99 2.56
C ARG A 82 -12.28 5.84 1.61
N ALA A 83 -11.31 6.04 0.73
CA ALA A 83 -10.85 5.00 -0.19
C ALA A 83 -10.30 3.79 0.56
N ALA A 84 -9.47 4.02 1.59
CA ALA A 84 -8.92 2.96 2.42
C ALA A 84 -10.03 2.15 3.11
N ARG A 85 -11.01 2.81 3.71
CA ARG A 85 -12.14 2.13 4.35
C ARG A 85 -12.94 1.27 3.37
N LEU A 86 -13.25 1.81 2.19
CA LEU A 86 -13.94 1.05 1.14
C LEU A 86 -13.11 -0.13 0.64
N THR A 87 -11.81 0.04 0.50
CA THR A 87 -10.89 -1.03 0.14
C THR A 87 -10.90 -2.16 1.17
N GLY A 88 -10.86 -1.82 2.46
CA GLY A 88 -10.96 -2.78 3.54
C GLY A 88 -12.28 -3.57 3.50
N LEU A 89 -13.40 -2.87 3.34
CA LEU A 89 -14.72 -3.49 3.22
C LEU A 89 -14.82 -4.44 2.02
N GLN A 90 -14.35 -4.01 0.86
CA GLN A 90 -14.49 -4.75 -0.40
C GLN A 90 -13.57 -5.97 -0.48
N ASN A 91 -12.38 -5.88 0.08
CA ASN A 91 -11.36 -6.91 -0.08
C ASN A 91 -11.22 -7.81 1.16
N TYR A 92 -12.00 -7.59 2.22
CA TYR A 92 -11.91 -8.39 3.44
C TYR A 92 -11.95 -9.89 3.17
N ALA A 93 -12.93 -10.38 2.42
CA ALA A 93 -13.09 -11.82 2.16
C ALA A 93 -11.84 -12.44 1.51
N ALA A 94 -11.26 -11.75 0.52
CA ALA A 94 -10.05 -12.23 -0.15
C ALA A 94 -8.83 -12.20 0.78
N MET A 95 -8.69 -11.15 1.59
CA MET A 95 -7.62 -11.03 2.59
C MET A 95 -7.73 -12.11 3.67
N ALA A 96 -8.93 -12.31 4.21
CA ALA A 96 -9.18 -13.30 5.25
C ALA A 96 -8.94 -14.73 4.74
N GLN A 97 -9.34 -15.02 3.50
CA GLN A 97 -9.05 -16.31 2.87
C GLN A 97 -7.53 -16.53 2.73
N ALA A 98 -6.78 -15.49 2.37
CA ALA A 98 -5.33 -15.59 2.20
C ALA A 98 -4.59 -15.88 3.50
N VAL A 99 -5.11 -15.44 4.66
CA VAL A 99 -4.50 -15.70 5.97
C VAL A 99 -5.15 -16.85 6.76
N GLY A 100 -6.17 -17.51 6.18
CA GLY A 100 -6.75 -18.72 6.74
C GLY A 100 -7.87 -18.52 7.76
N GLY A 101 -8.53 -17.34 7.78
CA GLY A 101 -9.60 -17.09 8.74
C GLY A 101 -10.73 -16.24 8.18
N MET A 102 -11.93 -16.78 8.11
CA MET A 102 -13.12 -16.04 7.66
C MET A 102 -14.26 -16.00 8.69
N ASP A 103 -14.30 -16.95 9.60
CA ASP A 103 -15.43 -17.12 10.53
C ASP A 103 -15.01 -16.92 11.97
N GLY A 104 -15.89 -16.32 12.75
CA GLY A 104 -15.70 -16.20 14.19
C GLY A 104 -16.00 -14.80 14.74
N GLY A 105 -15.85 -14.69 16.06
CA GLY A 105 -16.10 -13.46 16.78
C GLY A 105 -14.89 -12.51 16.81
N PRO A 106 -14.81 -11.64 17.84
CA PRO A 106 -13.73 -10.66 17.98
C PRO A 106 -12.32 -11.24 18.00
N GLU A 107 -12.16 -12.48 18.46
CA GLU A 107 -10.88 -13.18 18.48
C GLU A 107 -10.39 -13.49 17.08
N ALA A 108 -11.25 -14.03 16.22
CA ALA A 108 -10.92 -14.30 14.82
C ALA A 108 -10.62 -13.01 14.04
N ALA A 109 -11.32 -11.91 14.36
CA ALA A 109 -11.00 -10.59 13.78
C ALA A 109 -9.62 -10.09 14.23
N ALA A 110 -9.25 -10.34 15.48
CA ALA A 110 -7.92 -9.98 15.99
C ALA A 110 -6.83 -10.83 15.33
N ASP A 111 -7.04 -12.13 15.19
CA ASP A 111 -6.10 -13.06 14.55
C ASP A 111 -5.88 -12.66 13.07
N PHE A 112 -6.95 -12.31 12.37
CA PHE A 112 -6.87 -11.76 11.00
C PHE A 112 -5.98 -10.52 10.96
N LEU A 113 -6.20 -9.54 11.84
CA LEU A 113 -5.40 -8.32 11.87
C LEU A 113 -3.94 -8.60 12.20
N VAL A 114 -3.66 -9.45 13.18
CA VAL A 114 -2.29 -9.84 13.55
C VAL A 114 -1.57 -10.51 12.37
N ALA A 115 -2.24 -11.42 11.66
CA ALA A 115 -1.67 -12.07 10.49
C ALA A 115 -1.38 -11.08 9.37
N MET A 116 -2.28 -10.12 9.11
CA MET A 116 -2.08 -9.08 8.11
C MET A 116 -0.90 -8.17 8.47
N PHE A 117 -0.80 -7.73 9.73
CA PHE A 117 0.29 -6.87 10.20
C PHE A 117 1.65 -7.58 10.15
N ALA A 118 1.69 -8.85 10.56
CA ALA A 118 2.89 -9.68 10.44
C ALA A 118 3.32 -9.83 8.98
N GLY A 119 2.37 -10.06 8.06
CA GLY A 119 2.63 -10.11 6.61
C GLY A 119 3.23 -8.82 6.05
N MET A 120 2.88 -7.68 6.63
CA MET A 120 3.47 -6.38 6.30
C MET A 120 4.84 -6.17 6.96
N GLY A 121 5.20 -7.01 7.93
CA GLY A 121 6.45 -6.94 8.69
C GLY A 121 6.42 -5.90 9.81
N ASP A 122 5.25 -5.63 10.35
CA ASP A 122 5.06 -4.89 11.58
C ASP A 122 5.05 -5.84 12.78
N ASP A 123 5.47 -5.35 13.94
CA ASP A 123 5.46 -6.12 15.17
C ASP A 123 4.12 -5.92 15.90
N CYS A 124 3.50 -7.01 16.34
CA CYS A 124 2.20 -6.97 17.01
C CYS A 124 2.21 -7.79 18.29
N ILE A 125 1.53 -7.25 19.30
CA ILE A 125 1.19 -7.98 20.53
C ILE A 125 -0.33 -7.92 20.66
N CYS A 126 -0.98 -9.09 20.67
CA CYS A 126 -2.41 -9.21 20.95
C CYS A 126 -2.63 -9.70 22.37
N THR A 127 -3.47 -9.00 23.13
CA THR A 127 -3.89 -9.37 24.48
C THR A 127 -5.40 -9.34 24.58
N ARG A 128 -5.95 -10.15 25.51
CA ARG A 128 -7.37 -10.16 25.81
C ARG A 128 -7.59 -9.56 27.20
N ASP A 129 -8.40 -8.52 27.26
CA ASP A 129 -8.80 -7.91 28.52
C ASP A 129 -9.87 -8.77 29.23
N GLU A 130 -10.15 -8.49 30.52
CA GLU A 130 -11.08 -9.27 31.34
C GLU A 130 -12.54 -9.24 30.82
N ASP A 131 -12.91 -8.18 30.12
CA ASP A 131 -14.23 -8.03 29.47
C ASP A 131 -14.33 -8.75 28.11
N GLY A 132 -13.27 -9.42 27.68
CA GLY A 132 -13.19 -10.13 26.41
C GLY A 132 -12.74 -9.25 25.22
N THR A 133 -12.45 -7.98 25.46
CA THR A 133 -11.93 -7.07 24.43
C THR A 133 -10.56 -7.53 23.96
N GLN A 134 -10.39 -7.63 22.63
CA GLN A 134 -9.09 -7.91 22.04
C GLN A 134 -8.33 -6.60 21.83
N ARG A 135 -7.14 -6.52 22.40
CA ARG A 135 -6.26 -5.36 22.28
C ARG A 135 -5.03 -5.72 21.45
N ILE A 136 -4.84 -5.03 20.34
CA ILE A 136 -3.66 -5.19 19.49
C ILE A 136 -2.78 -3.95 19.65
N VAL A 137 -1.55 -4.15 20.09
CA VAL A 137 -0.51 -3.13 20.10
C VAL A 137 0.41 -3.40 18.93
N GLN A 138 0.46 -2.47 18.00
CA GLN A 138 1.26 -2.54 16.79
C GLN A 138 2.44 -1.58 16.90
N SER A 139 3.63 -2.06 16.60
CA SER A 139 4.86 -1.27 16.58
C SER A 139 5.64 -1.50 15.28
N GLY A 140 6.64 -0.64 15.03
CA GLY A 140 7.44 -0.75 13.81
C GLY A 140 6.69 -0.45 12.50
N LEU A 141 5.56 0.26 12.57
CA LEU A 141 4.67 0.53 11.44
C LEU A 141 5.42 1.02 10.20
N ARG A 142 5.48 0.16 9.20
CA ARG A 142 6.21 0.46 7.95
C ARG A 142 5.56 1.55 7.14
N ILE A 143 4.23 1.63 7.16
CA ILE A 143 3.50 2.64 6.38
C ILE A 143 3.86 4.08 6.75
N VAL A 144 4.27 4.31 8.00
CA VAL A 144 4.67 5.64 8.47
C VAL A 144 6.18 5.79 8.71
N ARG A 145 6.97 4.80 8.31
CA ARG A 145 8.43 4.84 8.50
C ARG A 145 9.05 5.99 7.70
N GLY A 146 9.81 6.85 8.39
CA GLY A 146 10.44 8.02 7.78
C GLY A 146 9.50 9.19 7.49
N LEU A 147 8.21 9.08 7.88
CA LEU A 147 7.29 10.21 7.85
C LEU A 147 7.27 10.91 9.19
N GLU A 148 7.19 12.23 9.17
CA GLU A 148 7.16 13.10 10.35
C GLU A 148 5.98 14.09 10.27
N GLY A 149 5.66 14.67 11.43
CA GLY A 149 4.65 15.72 11.54
C GLY A 149 3.30 15.35 10.96
N PRO A 150 2.61 16.32 10.37
CA PRO A 150 1.23 16.16 9.90
C PRO A 150 1.04 15.04 8.86
N LEU A 151 2.01 14.83 7.97
CA LEU A 151 1.91 13.78 6.95
C LEU A 151 1.90 12.38 7.58
N ARG A 152 2.65 12.18 8.66
CA ARG A 152 2.65 10.93 9.42
C ARG A 152 1.28 10.65 10.04
N GLU A 153 0.67 11.68 10.62
CA GLU A 153 -0.65 11.58 11.24
C GLU A 153 -1.73 11.23 10.22
N ASP A 154 -1.76 11.94 9.09
CA ASP A 154 -2.73 11.71 8.01
C ASP A 154 -2.59 10.31 7.41
N MET A 155 -1.36 9.85 7.23
CA MET A 155 -1.08 8.51 6.74
C MET A 155 -1.56 7.45 7.73
N LEU A 156 -1.31 7.64 9.02
CA LEU A 156 -1.75 6.71 10.07
C LEU A 156 -3.28 6.66 10.15
N GLU A 157 -3.95 7.80 10.07
CA GLU A 157 -5.41 7.87 10.06
C GLU A 157 -5.98 7.12 8.86
N SER A 158 -5.50 7.42 7.66
CA SER A 158 -5.97 6.76 6.44
C SER A 158 -5.71 5.25 6.47
N TRP A 159 -4.55 4.83 6.96
CA TRP A 159 -4.20 3.43 7.12
C TRP A 159 -5.09 2.70 8.14
N THR A 160 -5.42 3.36 9.22
CA THR A 160 -6.34 2.82 10.23
C THR A 160 -7.75 2.61 9.65
N GLU A 161 -8.20 3.46 8.73
CA GLU A 161 -9.49 3.31 8.08
C GLU A 161 -9.59 2.04 7.20
N LEU A 162 -8.48 1.59 6.60
CA LEU A 162 -8.43 0.31 5.90
C LEU A 162 -8.85 -0.86 6.82
N TRP A 163 -8.25 -0.90 8.00
CA TRP A 163 -8.50 -1.96 8.98
C TRP A 163 -9.86 -1.84 9.62
N ARG A 164 -10.36 -0.63 9.86
CA ARG A 164 -11.74 -0.41 10.28
C ARG A 164 -12.74 -0.94 9.27
N GLY A 165 -12.49 -0.72 7.98
CA GLY A 165 -13.31 -1.27 6.91
C GLY A 165 -13.30 -2.81 6.90
N ALA A 166 -12.11 -3.42 6.99
CA ALA A 166 -11.97 -4.86 7.02
C ALA A 166 -12.68 -5.50 8.23
N VAL A 167 -12.47 -4.96 9.45
CA VAL A 167 -13.15 -5.46 10.65
C VAL A 167 -14.66 -5.25 10.60
N GLN A 168 -15.13 -4.18 9.97
CA GLN A 168 -16.56 -3.97 9.75
C GLN A 168 -17.15 -5.04 8.84
N ALA A 169 -16.46 -5.44 7.78
CA ALA A 169 -16.89 -6.52 6.91
C ALA A 169 -16.87 -7.89 7.62
N HIS A 170 -15.93 -8.11 8.55
CA HIS A 170 -15.87 -9.32 9.35
C HIS A 170 -17.12 -9.53 10.23
N ARG A 171 -17.81 -8.46 10.61
CA ARG A 171 -18.98 -8.50 11.49
C ARG A 171 -20.32 -8.52 10.75
N ALA A 172 -20.30 -8.32 9.45
CA ALA A 172 -21.48 -8.34 8.61
C ALA A 172 -21.80 -9.77 8.14
#